data_0df6632edb5f3b957cb48c50ee10e0d3
#
_entry.id   0df6632edb5f3b957cb48c50ee10e0d3
#
_cell.length_a   1.000
_cell.length_b   1.000
_cell.length_c   1.000
_cell.angle_alpha   90.00
_cell.angle_beta   90.00
_cell.angle_gamma   90.00
#
_symmetry.space_group_name_H-M   'P 1'
#
loop_
_entity.id
_entity.type
_entity.pdbx_description
1 polymer ?
#
loop_
_entity_poly.entity_id
_entity_poly.type
_entity_poly.pdbx_seq_one_letter_code
_entity_poly.pdbx_strand_id
1 'polypeptide(L)'
;VMITGSHNPGDQNGLKIVLNQQTIAAGGIEQIRDRVLAGKFSTGNGRMTREDIVPAYMEEVLHDVAIAVPLKIVIDAGNGTTSDIAPKLFEELGCEVQRLNCQIDGRFPGHPPDTSNEENLAELARMVVEVQADFGVGFDGDGDRLAVVTPTGKIVRSDVPHSTYVFIFD
;
A
#
# COMPACT_ATOMS: atom_id res chain seq x y z
N VAL A 1 -8.43 -3.06 15.35
CA VAL A 1 -9.03 -2.06 14.45
C VAL A 1 -7.94 -1.51 13.55
N MET A 2 -8.15 -1.53 12.24
CA MET A 2 -7.31 -0.87 11.25
C MET A 2 -7.99 0.43 10.81
N ILE A 3 -7.22 1.52 10.77
CA ILE A 3 -7.71 2.82 10.29
C ILE A 3 -7.16 3.01 8.89
N THR A 4 -8.02 3.08 7.88
CA THR A 4 -7.63 3.28 6.49
C THR A 4 -8.79 3.81 5.65
N GLY A 5 -8.49 4.76 4.78
CA GLY A 5 -9.36 5.19 3.69
C GLY A 5 -9.10 4.45 2.39
N SER A 6 -8.06 3.57 2.36
CA SER A 6 -7.58 2.88 1.16
C SER A 6 -7.33 3.88 0.01
N HIS A 7 -8.10 3.81 -1.05
CA HIS A 7 -8.02 4.69 -2.22
C HIS A 7 -9.07 5.82 -2.24
N ASN A 8 -9.75 6.05 -1.11
CA ASN A 8 -10.73 7.12 -1.00
C ASN A 8 -10.05 8.51 -1.05
N PRO A 9 -10.81 9.57 -1.40
CA PRO A 9 -10.35 10.94 -1.29
C PRO A 9 -9.81 11.26 0.11
N GLY A 10 -8.86 12.20 0.20
CA GLY A 10 -8.13 12.51 1.44
C GLY A 10 -8.97 13.04 2.60
N ASP A 11 -10.22 13.45 2.35
CA ASP A 11 -11.21 13.89 3.35
C ASP A 11 -12.05 12.72 3.91
N GLN A 12 -11.83 11.50 3.42
CA GLN A 12 -12.56 10.29 3.83
C GLN A 12 -11.62 9.30 4.51
N ASN A 13 -12.07 8.71 5.60
CA ASN A 13 -11.35 7.66 6.30
C ASN A 13 -12.30 6.52 6.68
N GLY A 14 -11.74 5.39 7.09
CA GLY A 14 -12.50 4.21 7.43
C GLY A 14 -11.92 3.44 8.61
N LEU A 15 -12.73 2.55 9.15
CA LEU A 15 -12.38 1.67 10.26
C LEU A 15 -12.72 0.24 9.86
N LYS A 16 -11.69 -0.60 9.69
CA LYS A 16 -11.87 -2.06 9.53
C LYS A 16 -11.75 -2.71 10.93
N ILE A 17 -12.83 -3.32 11.42
CA ILE A 17 -12.89 -3.87 12.77
C ILE A 17 -12.92 -5.38 12.72
N VAL A 18 -11.96 -6.02 13.37
CA VAL A 18 -11.94 -7.48 13.58
C VAL A 18 -12.04 -7.74 15.08
N LEU A 19 -12.96 -8.59 15.48
CA LEU A 19 -13.15 -9.01 16.86
C LEU A 19 -13.22 -10.54 16.91
N ASN A 20 -12.43 -11.16 17.78
CA ASN A 20 -12.34 -12.62 17.89
C ASN A 20 -12.12 -13.32 16.52
N GLN A 21 -11.22 -12.79 15.71
CA GLN A 21 -10.89 -13.28 14.36
C GLN A 21 -12.05 -13.19 13.35
N GLN A 22 -13.10 -12.46 13.68
CA GLN A 22 -14.24 -12.22 12.78
C GLN A 22 -14.32 -10.73 12.42
N THR A 23 -14.44 -10.46 11.12
CA THR A 23 -14.66 -9.10 10.63
C THR A 23 -16.07 -8.65 11.00
N ILE A 24 -16.17 -7.49 11.65
CA ILE A 24 -17.45 -6.88 11.97
C ILE A 24 -18.02 -6.25 10.69
N ALA A 25 -19.19 -6.71 10.27
CA ALA A 25 -19.90 -6.22 9.08
C ALA A 25 -21.38 -5.95 9.39
N ALA A 26 -22.03 -5.25 8.48
CA ALA A 26 -23.48 -5.00 8.49
C ALA A 26 -24.05 -4.70 9.89
N GLY A 27 -24.90 -5.58 10.43
CA GLY A 27 -25.57 -5.37 11.72
C GLY A 27 -24.64 -5.15 12.91
N GLY A 28 -23.40 -5.63 12.88
CA GLY A 28 -22.41 -5.35 13.91
C GLY A 28 -21.93 -3.90 13.87
N ILE A 29 -21.76 -3.33 12.68
CA ILE A 29 -21.41 -1.91 12.50
C ILE A 29 -22.58 -1.02 12.97
N GLU A 30 -23.81 -1.40 12.63
CA GLU A 30 -25.01 -0.68 13.09
C GLU A 30 -25.12 -0.65 14.62
N GLN A 31 -24.85 -1.77 15.29
CA GLN A 31 -24.84 -1.83 16.76
C GLN A 31 -23.77 -0.91 17.37
N ILE A 32 -22.58 -0.83 16.76
CA ILE A 32 -21.53 0.11 17.20
C ILE A 32 -22.00 1.54 17.03
N ARG A 33 -22.55 1.90 15.88
CA ARG A 33 -23.12 3.22 15.60
C ARG A 33 -24.17 3.61 16.64
N ASP A 34 -25.13 2.73 16.89
CA ASP A 34 -26.26 3.01 17.81
C ASP A 34 -25.75 3.18 19.24
N ARG A 35 -24.73 2.40 19.63
CA ARG A 35 -24.07 2.54 20.92
C ARG A 35 -23.35 3.88 21.09
N VAL A 36 -22.65 4.32 20.02
CA VAL A 36 -21.99 5.65 19.99
C VAL A 36 -23.00 6.77 20.07
N LEU A 37 -24.07 6.72 19.26
CA LEU A 37 -25.13 7.73 19.28
C LEU A 37 -25.86 7.81 20.63
N ALA A 38 -26.01 6.68 21.31
CA ALA A 38 -26.63 6.63 22.64
C ALA A 38 -25.68 7.03 23.79
N GLY A 39 -24.41 7.34 23.48
CA GLY A 39 -23.40 7.67 24.52
C GLY A 39 -23.11 6.52 25.49
N LYS A 40 -23.38 5.26 25.12
CA LYS A 40 -23.23 4.08 25.99
C LYS A 40 -21.79 3.56 25.94
N PHE A 41 -20.91 4.20 26.68
CA PHE A 41 -19.51 3.81 26.82
C PHE A 41 -19.22 3.14 28.14
N SER A 42 -18.31 2.17 28.15
CA SER A 42 -17.76 1.62 29.38
C SER A 42 -16.77 2.62 29.97
N THR A 43 -16.78 2.76 31.29
CA THR A 43 -15.79 3.54 32.03
C THR A 43 -14.81 2.61 32.72
N GLY A 44 -13.57 3.04 32.91
CA GLY A 44 -12.54 2.26 33.57
C GLY A 44 -11.17 2.92 33.46
N ASN A 45 -10.19 2.32 34.16
CA ASN A 45 -8.79 2.75 34.09
C ASN A 45 -8.10 1.98 32.96
N GLY A 46 -8.03 2.60 31.77
CA GLY A 46 -7.32 2.06 30.62
C GLY A 46 -5.87 2.50 30.59
N ARG A 47 -5.04 1.75 29.86
CA ARG A 47 -3.67 2.11 29.52
C ARG A 47 -3.53 2.09 28.01
N MET A 48 -2.86 3.10 27.46
CA MET A 48 -2.45 3.14 26.04
C MET A 48 -0.92 3.00 25.97
N THR A 49 -0.46 2.11 25.09
CA THR A 49 0.95 1.99 24.71
C THR A 49 1.06 2.21 23.22
N ARG A 50 2.21 2.68 22.77
CA ARG A 50 2.55 2.81 21.34
C ARG A 50 3.75 1.93 21.08
N GLU A 51 3.74 1.30 19.93
CA GLU A 51 4.83 0.46 19.43
C GLU A 51 5.07 0.80 17.96
N ASP A 52 6.33 0.95 17.57
CA ASP A 52 6.72 1.08 16.18
C ASP A 52 6.93 -0.33 15.62
N ILE A 53 6.00 -0.78 14.78
CA ILE A 53 6.02 -2.12 14.19
C ILE A 53 6.84 -2.18 12.89
N VAL A 54 7.16 -1.04 12.28
CA VAL A 54 7.81 -1.00 10.97
C VAL A 54 9.16 -1.72 10.95
N PRO A 55 10.07 -1.53 11.94
CA PRO A 55 11.34 -2.26 11.95
C PRO A 55 11.17 -3.77 11.98
N ALA A 56 10.28 -4.29 12.83
CA ALA A 56 10.01 -5.73 12.93
C ALA A 56 9.36 -6.28 11.64
N TYR A 57 8.46 -5.51 11.03
CA TYR A 57 7.86 -5.86 9.74
C TYR A 57 8.92 -5.96 8.62
N MET A 58 9.81 -4.98 8.54
CA MET A 58 10.87 -4.98 7.54
C MET A 58 11.83 -6.14 7.74
N GLU A 59 12.24 -6.43 8.98
CA GLU A 59 13.11 -7.58 9.31
C GLU A 59 12.49 -8.90 8.86
N GLU A 60 11.20 -9.11 9.12
CA GLU A 60 10.48 -10.33 8.72
C GLU A 60 10.44 -10.49 7.19
N VAL A 61 10.12 -9.42 6.46
CA VAL A 61 10.09 -9.46 4.98
C VAL A 61 11.48 -9.74 4.41
N LEU A 62 12.52 -9.08 4.93
CA LEU A 62 13.90 -9.25 4.47
C LEU A 62 14.47 -10.64 4.81
N HIS A 63 13.93 -11.28 5.85
CA HIS A 63 14.28 -12.67 6.18
C HIS A 63 13.73 -13.66 5.15
N ASP A 64 12.52 -13.42 4.67
CA ASP A 64 11.79 -14.37 3.82
C ASP A 64 12.03 -14.15 2.31
N VAL A 65 12.49 -12.96 1.92
CA VAL A 65 12.61 -12.56 0.50
C VAL A 65 14.07 -12.34 0.14
N ALA A 66 14.51 -12.92 -0.99
CA ALA A 66 15.81 -12.65 -1.58
C ALA A 66 15.67 -12.38 -3.07
N ILE A 67 16.38 -11.35 -3.55
CA ILE A 67 16.47 -11.02 -4.98
C ILE A 67 17.81 -11.52 -5.50
N ALA A 68 17.77 -12.36 -6.54
CA ALA A 68 18.97 -13.04 -7.04
C ALA A 68 19.94 -12.11 -7.80
N VAL A 69 19.44 -11.05 -8.40
CA VAL A 69 20.22 -10.07 -9.17
C VAL A 69 19.76 -8.65 -8.84
N PRO A 70 20.66 -7.66 -8.82
CA PRO A 70 20.27 -6.27 -8.65
C PRO A 70 19.29 -5.85 -9.76
N LEU A 71 18.17 -5.27 -9.39
CA LEU A 71 17.16 -4.75 -10.32
C LEU A 71 17.05 -3.24 -10.17
N LYS A 72 16.80 -2.55 -11.28
CA LYS A 72 16.46 -1.15 -11.28
C LYS A 72 14.95 -1.01 -11.35
N ILE A 73 14.34 -0.40 -10.36
CA ILE A 73 12.88 -0.32 -10.23
C ILE A 73 12.40 1.11 -9.98
N VAL A 74 11.20 1.41 -10.47
CA VAL A 74 10.49 2.63 -10.10
C VAL A 74 9.37 2.28 -9.13
N ILE A 75 9.31 2.96 -7.99
CA ILE A 75 8.25 2.78 -7.01
C ILE A 75 7.42 4.06 -6.94
N ASP A 76 6.15 3.94 -7.26
CA ASP A 76 5.14 4.96 -7.06
C ASP A 76 4.26 4.59 -5.86
N ALA A 77 4.43 5.31 -4.76
CA ALA A 77 3.68 5.08 -3.54
C ALA A 77 2.37 5.90 -3.47
N GLY A 78 2.04 6.67 -4.52
CA GLY A 78 0.83 7.51 -4.58
C GLY A 78 0.67 8.44 -3.37
N ASN A 79 1.77 8.89 -2.76
CA ASN A 79 1.78 9.64 -1.50
C ASN A 79 1.13 8.90 -0.30
N GLY A 80 0.91 7.59 -0.42
CA GLY A 80 0.26 6.74 0.59
C GLY A 80 1.21 6.24 1.68
N THR A 81 0.74 5.27 2.46
CA THR A 81 1.44 4.73 3.63
C THR A 81 2.71 3.94 3.28
N THR A 82 2.82 3.44 2.06
CA THR A 82 4.00 2.69 1.56
C THR A 82 5.19 3.58 1.22
N SER A 83 5.02 4.91 1.19
CA SER A 83 6.04 5.88 0.76
C SER A 83 7.40 5.73 1.43
N ASP A 84 7.42 5.40 2.72
CA ASP A 84 8.66 5.22 3.48
C ASP A 84 9.13 3.77 3.51
N ILE A 85 8.21 2.81 3.45
CA ILE A 85 8.50 1.39 3.67
C ILE A 85 8.94 0.72 2.38
N ALA A 86 8.14 0.83 1.31
CA ALA A 86 8.39 0.10 0.08
C ALA A 86 9.75 0.44 -0.57
N PRO A 87 10.13 1.72 -0.74
CA PRO A 87 11.45 2.03 -1.29
C PRO A 87 12.59 1.46 -0.46
N LYS A 88 12.51 1.56 0.87
CA LYS A 88 13.55 1.05 1.77
C LYS A 88 13.69 -0.46 1.70
N LEU A 89 12.57 -1.20 1.66
CA LEU A 89 12.59 -2.65 1.51
C LEU A 89 13.30 -3.09 0.24
N PHE A 90 12.98 -2.47 -0.89
CA PHE A 90 13.63 -2.83 -2.15
C PHE A 90 15.11 -2.40 -2.20
N GLU A 91 15.47 -1.28 -1.58
CA GLU A 91 16.87 -0.87 -1.43
C GLU A 91 17.67 -1.86 -0.57
N GLU A 92 17.12 -2.31 0.57
CA GLU A 92 17.72 -3.33 1.45
C GLU A 92 17.83 -4.70 0.74
N LEU A 93 16.93 -5.01 -0.18
CA LEU A 93 16.99 -6.19 -1.04
C LEU A 93 18.04 -6.05 -2.18
N GLY A 94 18.72 -4.92 -2.29
CA GLY A 94 19.79 -4.68 -3.26
C GLY A 94 19.32 -4.06 -4.59
N CYS A 95 18.12 -3.54 -4.68
CA CYS A 95 17.61 -2.87 -5.87
C CYS A 95 18.08 -1.41 -5.97
N GLU A 96 18.26 -0.91 -7.19
CA GLU A 96 18.34 0.52 -7.50
C GLU A 96 16.92 1.08 -7.59
N VAL A 97 16.52 1.93 -6.64
CA VAL A 97 15.14 2.43 -6.54
C VAL A 97 15.04 3.86 -7.03
N GLN A 98 14.19 4.10 -8.02
CA GLN A 98 13.70 5.42 -8.39
C GLN A 98 12.37 5.67 -7.71
N ARG A 99 12.27 6.76 -6.94
CA ARG A 99 11.11 7.07 -6.11
C ARG A 99 10.18 8.06 -6.83
N LEU A 100 8.91 7.72 -6.93
CA LEU A 100 7.85 8.56 -7.46
C LEU A 100 6.73 8.67 -6.41
N ASN A 101 6.28 9.89 -6.10
CA ASN A 101 5.24 10.15 -5.10
C ASN A 101 5.47 9.44 -3.73
N CYS A 102 6.76 9.28 -3.34
CA CYS A 102 7.16 8.61 -2.10
C CYS A 102 7.34 9.58 -0.93
N GLN A 103 6.42 10.52 -0.77
CA GLN A 103 6.30 11.39 0.39
C GLN A 103 4.88 11.29 0.93
N ILE A 104 4.71 10.86 2.18
CA ILE A 104 3.39 10.71 2.79
C ILE A 104 2.67 12.07 2.81
N ASP A 105 1.56 12.16 2.09
CA ASP A 105 0.69 13.34 2.07
C ASP A 105 -0.76 12.93 1.78
N GLY A 106 -1.61 12.96 2.81
CA GLY A 106 -3.02 12.59 2.69
C GLY A 106 -3.87 13.47 1.77
N ARG A 107 -3.27 14.51 1.15
CA ARG A 107 -3.93 15.30 0.09
C ARG A 107 -3.72 14.71 -1.29
N PHE A 108 -2.81 13.71 -1.42
CA PHE A 108 -2.48 13.02 -2.67
C PHE A 108 -2.16 13.96 -3.83
N PRO A 109 -1.12 14.82 -3.71
CA PRO A 109 -0.85 15.87 -4.69
C PRO A 109 -0.36 15.33 -6.04
N GLY A 110 0.17 14.12 -6.09
CA GLY A 110 0.64 13.50 -7.34
C GLY A 110 -0.54 13.04 -8.21
N HIS A 111 -1.30 12.12 -7.70
CA HIS A 111 -2.52 11.56 -8.34
C HIS A 111 -3.38 10.87 -7.26
N PRO A 112 -4.66 10.57 -7.53
CA PRO A 112 -5.47 9.73 -6.64
C PRO A 112 -4.78 8.38 -6.40
N PRO A 113 -4.72 7.87 -5.15
CA PRO A 113 -3.99 6.65 -4.81
C PRO A 113 -4.79 5.39 -5.16
N ASP A 114 -5.23 5.29 -6.41
CA ASP A 114 -6.04 4.19 -6.95
C ASP A 114 -5.36 3.56 -8.15
N THR A 115 -4.81 2.38 -7.97
CA THR A 115 -4.09 1.61 -8.99
C THR A 115 -5.02 0.92 -10.01
N SER A 116 -6.33 0.97 -9.82
CA SER A 116 -7.30 0.43 -10.78
C SER A 116 -7.51 1.35 -12.00
N ASN A 117 -7.18 2.63 -11.85
CA ASN A 117 -7.25 3.61 -12.94
C ASN A 117 -5.86 3.78 -13.59
N GLU A 118 -5.75 3.39 -14.87
CA GLU A 118 -4.48 3.48 -15.65
C GLU A 118 -3.95 4.92 -15.78
N GLU A 119 -4.82 5.93 -15.76
CA GLU A 119 -4.39 7.33 -15.81
C GLU A 119 -3.51 7.70 -14.61
N ASN A 120 -3.78 7.13 -13.44
CA ASN A 120 -2.97 7.33 -12.24
C ASN A 120 -1.57 6.69 -12.35
N LEU A 121 -1.40 5.72 -13.24
CA LEU A 121 -0.15 5.00 -13.47
C LEU A 121 0.64 5.53 -14.68
N ALA A 122 0.13 6.54 -15.37
CA ALA A 122 0.74 7.06 -16.60
C ALA A 122 2.14 7.64 -16.37
N GLU A 123 2.34 8.34 -15.25
CA GLU A 123 3.64 8.90 -14.89
C GLU A 123 4.64 7.80 -14.52
N LEU A 124 4.20 6.78 -13.77
CA LEU A 124 4.99 5.59 -13.47
C LEU A 124 5.43 4.90 -14.77
N ALA A 125 4.50 4.65 -15.70
CA ALA A 125 4.79 4.02 -16.97
C ALA A 125 5.81 4.80 -17.81
N ARG A 126 5.68 6.13 -17.85
CA ARG A 126 6.63 7.02 -18.54
C ARG A 126 8.01 6.95 -17.88
N MET A 127 8.08 7.03 -16.55
CA MET A 127 9.34 7.04 -15.80
C MET A 127 10.09 5.72 -15.96
N VAL A 128 9.40 4.56 -15.92
CA VAL A 128 10.01 3.25 -16.16
C VAL A 128 10.79 3.21 -17.46
N VAL A 129 10.17 3.69 -18.56
CA VAL A 129 10.81 3.73 -19.88
C VAL A 129 11.97 4.74 -19.90
N GLU A 130 11.76 5.93 -19.35
CA GLU A 130 12.75 7.02 -19.35
C GLU A 130 14.04 6.64 -18.62
N VAL A 131 13.91 6.03 -17.46
CA VAL A 131 15.09 5.61 -16.65
C VAL A 131 15.60 4.22 -17.02
N GLN A 132 14.96 3.54 -17.96
CA GLN A 132 15.27 2.18 -18.37
C GLN A 132 15.25 1.21 -17.16
N ALA A 133 14.17 1.26 -16.37
CA ALA A 133 13.99 0.37 -15.25
C ALA A 133 13.55 -1.02 -15.72
N ASP A 134 13.89 -2.05 -14.94
CA ASP A 134 13.47 -3.43 -15.19
C ASP A 134 11.95 -3.59 -15.00
N PHE A 135 11.35 -2.83 -14.09
CA PHE A 135 9.90 -2.69 -13.95
C PHE A 135 9.54 -1.50 -13.04
N GLY A 136 8.23 -1.19 -12.99
CA GLY A 136 7.66 -0.24 -12.04
C GLY A 136 6.59 -0.89 -11.18
N VAL A 137 6.42 -0.39 -9.95
CA VAL A 137 5.36 -0.80 -9.03
C VAL A 137 4.62 0.43 -8.54
N GLY A 138 3.30 0.47 -8.74
CA GLY A 138 2.41 1.47 -8.15
C GLY A 138 1.59 0.86 -7.03
N PHE A 139 1.52 1.53 -5.88
CA PHE A 139 0.73 1.12 -4.72
C PHE A 139 -0.52 2.00 -4.56
N ASP A 140 -1.58 1.43 -4.02
CA ASP A 140 -2.72 2.23 -3.56
C ASP A 140 -2.45 2.86 -2.17
N GLY A 141 -3.40 3.64 -1.66
CA GLY A 141 -3.17 4.51 -0.49
C GLY A 141 -2.78 3.79 0.79
N ASP A 142 -3.26 2.57 1.03
CA ASP A 142 -2.89 1.75 2.19
C ASP A 142 -1.99 0.55 1.83
N GLY A 143 -1.65 0.39 0.55
CA GLY A 143 -0.67 -0.57 0.06
C GLY A 143 -1.15 -2.02 0.05
N ASP A 144 -2.47 -2.26 0.10
CA ASP A 144 -3.04 -3.60 0.00
C ASP A 144 -3.29 -4.03 -1.47
N ARG A 145 -3.10 -3.11 -2.43
CA ARG A 145 -3.16 -3.35 -3.86
C ARG A 145 -1.94 -2.75 -4.56
N LEU A 146 -1.54 -3.42 -5.62
CA LEU A 146 -0.45 -2.94 -6.47
C LEU A 146 -0.78 -3.12 -7.97
N ALA A 147 -0.14 -2.31 -8.79
CA ALA A 147 -0.04 -2.50 -10.23
C ALA A 147 1.44 -2.58 -10.62
N VAL A 148 1.73 -3.36 -11.64
CA VAL A 148 3.09 -3.52 -12.18
C VAL A 148 3.17 -2.90 -13.57
N VAL A 149 4.28 -2.24 -13.86
CA VAL A 149 4.59 -1.69 -15.18
C VAL A 149 5.82 -2.39 -15.72
N THR A 150 5.71 -2.93 -16.95
CA THR A 150 6.82 -3.61 -17.64
C THR A 150 7.89 -2.61 -18.09
N PRO A 151 9.11 -3.06 -18.47
CA PRO A 151 10.17 -2.18 -19.01
C PRO A 151 9.74 -1.36 -20.24
N THR A 152 8.72 -1.82 -20.95
CA THR A 152 8.16 -1.15 -22.15
C THR A 152 7.04 -0.15 -21.81
N GLY A 153 6.76 0.08 -20.53
CA GLY A 153 5.69 0.99 -20.08
C GLY A 153 4.29 0.39 -20.12
N LYS A 154 4.16 -0.93 -20.34
CA LYS A 154 2.86 -1.59 -20.34
C LYS A 154 2.41 -1.87 -18.91
N ILE A 155 1.20 -1.42 -18.56
CA ILE A 155 0.58 -1.69 -17.25
C ILE A 155 0.04 -3.13 -17.22
N VAL A 156 0.38 -3.87 -16.15
CA VAL A 156 -0.11 -5.21 -15.86
C VAL A 156 -1.05 -5.12 -14.65
N ARG A 157 -2.30 -5.48 -14.84
CA ARG A 157 -3.32 -5.37 -13.80
C ARG A 157 -3.31 -6.58 -12.86
N SER A 158 -3.60 -6.33 -11.59
CA SER A 158 -3.71 -7.37 -10.55
C SER A 158 -5.05 -8.12 -10.56
N ASP A 159 -6.04 -7.67 -11.35
CA ASP A 159 -7.39 -8.24 -11.44
C ASP A 159 -7.50 -9.47 -12.34
N VAL A 160 -6.39 -9.97 -12.85
CA VAL A 160 -6.37 -11.25 -13.57
C VAL A 160 -6.43 -12.38 -12.53
N PRO A 161 -7.56 -13.13 -12.44
CA PRO A 161 -7.72 -14.16 -11.42
C PRO A 161 -6.64 -15.24 -11.58
N HIS A 162 -5.93 -15.56 -10.51
CA HIS A 162 -4.95 -16.66 -10.42
C HIS A 162 -3.65 -16.53 -11.22
N SER A 163 -3.23 -15.35 -11.63
CA SER A 163 -1.90 -15.20 -12.21
C SER A 163 -0.86 -15.04 -11.11
N THR A 164 -0.07 -16.09 -10.92
CA THR A 164 1.25 -15.97 -10.33
C THR A 164 2.08 -15.20 -11.34
N TYR A 165 2.44 -13.95 -11.03
CA TYR A 165 3.32 -13.19 -11.91
C TYR A 165 4.73 -13.78 -11.78
N VAL A 166 5.13 -14.58 -12.75
CA VAL A 166 6.53 -14.98 -12.92
C VAL A 166 7.14 -14.02 -13.92
N PHE A 167 7.97 -13.09 -13.45
CA PHE A 167 8.79 -12.29 -14.32
C PHE A 167 10.02 -13.12 -14.69
N ILE A 168 10.07 -13.56 -15.94
CA ILE A 168 11.28 -14.18 -16.50
C ILE A 168 12.00 -13.05 -17.27
N PHE A 169 13.14 -12.65 -16.76
CA PHE A 169 14.06 -11.77 -17.45
C PHE A 169 15.05 -12.66 -18.20
N ASP A 170 15.14 -12.51 -19.55
CA ASP A 170 16.15 -13.14 -20.38
C ASP A 170 17.48 -12.37 -20.31
#